data_bf041266beac2783ff446b1b0fc0a0ec
#
_entry.id   bf041266beac2783ff446b1b0fc0a0ec
#
_cell.length_a   1.000
_cell.length_b   1.000
_cell.length_c   1.000
_cell.angle_alpha   90.00
_cell.angle_beta   90.00
_cell.angle_gamma   90.00
#
_symmetry.space_group_name_H-M   'P 1'
#
loop_
_entity.id
_entity.type
_entity.pdbx_description
1 polymer ?
#
loop_
_entity_poly.entity_id
_entity_poly.type
_entity_poly.pdbx_seq_one_letter_code
_entity_poly.pdbx_strand_id
1 'polypeptide(L)'
;MALTYRGNVGDLKYTVTGNIATNKNKVVDLAGSDDIISNGGDKIRFILREGEPIGSFYGYKTDGLYTQEEIDAGRFYTFGRIPNAGDIKYVPQREDVKYYGDLEANEDKSHAAISGEDRTIIGKDVPDFTYGVNLNLQWKNFELSVFGQGVSGTMTAFESEQISAFMLNANPREFHRGRWTQENPNPRAIYPRIYGGHSLDDYNQYFSDYQLFDSDYFRIKSISLGYMVPINVVKSWGLSSLKLFVTGENLFTLRADDKMKDFDPESPSGRGLSYLGSKSVAFGVNVSF
;
A
#
# COMPACT_ATOMS: atom_id res chain seq x y z
N MET A 1 14.95 13.32 13.45
CA MET A 1 16.15 12.99 14.28
C MET A 1 17.10 12.16 13.44
N ALA A 2 18.41 12.39 13.55
CA ALA A 2 19.42 11.55 12.91
C ALA A 2 20.54 11.23 13.91
N LEU A 3 21.05 9.99 13.86
CA LEU A 3 22.14 9.51 14.70
C LEU A 3 23.18 8.84 13.83
N THR A 4 24.44 9.21 14.01
CA THR A 4 25.57 8.58 13.31
C THR A 4 26.54 7.99 14.33
N TYR A 5 26.87 6.71 14.14
CA TYR A 5 27.90 6.03 14.89
C TYR A 5 29.04 5.63 13.96
N ARG A 6 30.29 5.91 14.40
CA ARG A 6 31.50 5.57 13.66
C ARG A 6 32.45 4.80 14.58
N GLY A 7 33.09 3.77 14.02
CA GLY A 7 34.03 2.95 14.76
C GLY A 7 34.99 2.22 13.85
N ASN A 8 35.93 1.52 14.49
CA ASN A 8 36.84 0.63 13.80
C ASN A 8 37.12 -0.62 14.65
N VAL A 9 37.30 -1.74 13.99
CA VAL A 9 37.73 -3.02 14.59
C VAL A 9 38.84 -3.60 13.71
N GLY A 10 40.07 -3.48 14.16
CA GLY A 10 41.21 -3.79 13.32
C GLY A 10 41.25 -2.91 12.06
N ASP A 11 41.33 -3.54 10.89
CA ASP A 11 41.33 -2.85 9.59
C ASP A 11 39.92 -2.46 9.11
N LEU A 12 38.85 -2.93 9.77
CA LEU A 12 37.48 -2.60 9.41
C LEU A 12 37.07 -1.26 10.01
N LYS A 13 36.75 -0.30 9.14
CA LYS A 13 36.11 0.97 9.54
C LYS A 13 34.62 0.88 9.16
N TYR A 14 33.76 1.37 10.04
CA TYR A 14 32.33 1.38 9.77
C TYR A 14 31.67 2.67 10.21
N THR A 15 30.66 3.07 9.46
CA THR A 15 29.77 4.17 9.78
C THR A 15 28.35 3.70 9.60
N VAL A 16 27.54 3.83 10.64
CA VAL A 16 26.08 3.58 10.59
C VAL A 16 25.38 4.88 10.88
N THR A 17 24.51 5.30 10.00
CA THR A 17 23.65 6.47 10.20
C THR A 17 22.20 6.03 10.10
N GLY A 18 21.44 6.27 11.18
CA GLY A 18 19.99 6.10 11.19
C GLY A 18 19.31 7.46 11.26
N ASN A 19 18.21 7.61 10.55
CA ASN A 19 17.31 8.75 10.67
C ASN A 19 15.87 8.30 10.81
N ILE A 20 15.08 9.09 11.52
CA ILE A 20 13.65 8.92 11.65
C ILE A 20 12.99 10.30 11.68
N ALA A 21 11.92 10.43 10.92
CA ALA A 21 11.02 11.57 10.98
C ALA A 21 9.61 11.08 11.32
N THR A 22 8.93 11.83 12.17
CA THR A 22 7.52 11.61 12.51
C THR A 22 6.68 12.72 11.89
N ASN A 23 5.53 12.34 11.39
CA ASN A 23 4.56 13.29 10.87
C ASN A 23 3.24 13.09 11.62
N LYS A 24 2.75 14.17 12.22
CA LYS A 24 1.41 14.21 12.82
C LYS A 24 0.76 15.51 12.38
N ASN A 25 -0.14 15.41 11.45
CA ASN A 25 -0.87 16.56 10.93
C ASN A 25 -2.36 16.44 11.25
N LYS A 26 -3.04 17.57 11.25
CA LYS A 26 -4.50 17.65 11.31
C LYS A 26 -4.99 18.93 10.64
N VAL A 27 -6.16 18.89 10.07
CA VAL A 27 -6.88 20.08 9.62
C VAL A 27 -7.32 20.85 10.87
N VAL A 28 -6.96 22.13 10.96
CA VAL A 28 -7.25 22.94 12.14
C VAL A 28 -8.58 23.68 11.97
N ASP A 29 -8.83 24.23 10.78
CA ASP A 29 -9.99 25.08 10.49
C ASP A 29 -10.26 25.02 8.99
N LEU A 30 -11.53 24.89 8.61
CA LEU A 30 -12.02 24.93 7.23
C LEU A 30 -12.71 26.27 6.90
N ALA A 31 -12.44 27.32 7.69
CA ALA A 31 -13.02 28.64 7.53
C ALA A 31 -14.57 28.65 7.52
N GLY A 32 -15.18 27.80 8.34
CA GLY A 32 -16.62 27.63 8.45
C GLY A 32 -17.29 26.87 7.30
N SER A 33 -16.49 26.21 6.47
CA SER A 33 -17.00 25.29 5.45
C SER A 33 -17.32 23.93 6.05
N ASP A 34 -18.27 23.21 5.45
CA ASP A 34 -18.52 21.81 5.73
C ASP A 34 -17.31 20.93 5.31
N ASP A 35 -17.33 19.65 5.69
CA ASP A 35 -16.37 18.67 5.25
C ASP A 35 -16.15 18.71 3.73
N ILE A 36 -14.90 18.77 3.29
CA ILE A 36 -14.57 18.82 1.86
C ILE A 36 -14.21 17.40 1.39
N ILE A 37 -15.06 16.85 0.52
CA ILE A 37 -14.81 15.53 -0.09
C ILE A 37 -14.20 15.74 -1.47
N SER A 38 -13.04 15.15 -1.70
CA SER A 38 -12.32 15.18 -2.97
C SER A 38 -12.16 13.79 -3.56
N ASN A 39 -12.01 13.72 -4.88
CA ASN A 39 -11.79 12.47 -5.60
C ASN A 39 -10.29 12.19 -5.72
N GLY A 40 -9.86 11.03 -5.27
CA GLY A 40 -8.50 10.50 -5.48
C GLY A 40 -8.39 9.59 -6.71
N GLY A 41 -9.51 9.37 -7.40
CA GLY A 41 -9.65 8.50 -8.56
C GLY A 41 -11.10 8.44 -9.00
N ASP A 42 -11.50 7.35 -9.68
CA ASP A 42 -12.90 7.15 -10.10
C ASP A 42 -13.83 6.92 -8.89
N LYS A 43 -13.37 6.16 -7.91
CA LYS A 43 -14.16 5.77 -6.71
C LYS A 43 -13.49 6.16 -5.40
N ILE A 44 -12.16 6.26 -5.36
CA ILE A 44 -11.41 6.66 -4.17
C ILE A 44 -11.83 8.07 -3.77
N ARG A 45 -12.10 8.25 -2.47
CA ARG A 45 -12.48 9.54 -1.89
C ARG A 45 -11.55 9.87 -0.72
N PHE A 46 -11.16 11.13 -0.66
CA PHE A 46 -10.52 11.74 0.49
C PHE A 46 -11.45 12.73 1.16
N ILE A 47 -11.26 12.94 2.44
CA ILE A 47 -11.99 13.95 3.20
C ILE A 47 -11.02 14.90 3.89
N LEU A 48 -11.35 16.19 3.86
CA LEU A 48 -10.79 17.18 4.76
C LEU A 48 -11.86 17.50 5.79
N ARG A 49 -11.60 17.13 7.03
CA ARG A 49 -12.46 17.36 8.20
C ARG A 49 -11.64 17.96 9.31
N GLU A 50 -12.19 18.94 10.02
CA GLU A 50 -11.50 19.53 11.16
C GLU A 50 -11.17 18.48 12.23
N GLY A 51 -9.96 18.52 12.74
CA GLY A 51 -9.44 17.57 13.71
C GLY A 51 -8.82 16.30 13.11
N GLU A 52 -9.12 15.98 11.85
CA GLU A 52 -8.62 14.78 11.16
C GLU A 52 -7.37 15.05 10.31
N PRO A 53 -6.55 14.04 10.03
CA PRO A 53 -5.37 14.20 9.17
C PRO A 53 -5.73 14.52 7.72
N ILE A 54 -4.86 15.30 7.05
CA ILE A 54 -4.88 15.43 5.59
C ILE A 54 -4.53 14.08 4.97
N GLY A 55 -5.18 13.72 3.84
CA GLY A 55 -4.98 12.43 3.17
C GLY A 55 -5.81 11.30 3.80
N SER A 56 -6.84 11.64 4.59
CA SER A 56 -7.77 10.67 5.14
C SER A 56 -8.67 10.09 4.06
N PHE A 57 -8.64 8.76 3.89
CA PHE A 57 -9.55 8.03 3.01
C PHE A 57 -10.96 8.02 3.59
N TYR A 58 -11.96 8.32 2.74
CA TYR A 58 -13.36 8.40 3.13
C TYR A 58 -14.20 7.38 2.36
N GLY A 59 -14.60 6.31 3.02
CA GLY A 59 -15.26 5.18 2.41
C GLY A 59 -16.10 4.38 3.38
N TYR A 60 -16.43 3.16 2.99
CA TYR A 60 -17.27 2.27 3.79
C TYR A 60 -16.41 1.31 4.62
N LYS A 61 -16.87 0.99 5.81
CA LYS A 61 -16.32 -0.13 6.60
C LYS A 61 -16.91 -1.44 6.15
N THR A 62 -16.14 -2.51 6.28
CA THR A 62 -16.55 -3.86 5.92
C THR A 62 -16.32 -4.85 7.07
N ASP A 63 -17.05 -5.97 7.05
CA ASP A 63 -16.86 -7.10 7.96
C ASP A 63 -16.74 -8.41 7.16
N GLY A 64 -15.74 -8.49 6.30
CA GLY A 64 -15.51 -9.66 5.46
C GLY A 64 -16.52 -9.81 4.34
N LEU A 65 -16.91 -11.04 4.04
CA LEU A 65 -17.79 -11.42 2.94
C LEU A 65 -19.03 -12.12 3.47
N TYR A 66 -20.19 -11.91 2.82
CA TYR A 66 -21.41 -12.60 3.17
C TYR A 66 -21.29 -14.12 2.96
N THR A 67 -21.80 -14.86 3.94
CA THR A 67 -22.00 -16.31 3.80
C THR A 67 -23.36 -16.61 3.16
N GLN A 68 -23.55 -17.84 2.67
CA GLN A 68 -24.86 -18.25 2.15
C GLN A 68 -25.92 -18.26 3.25
N GLU A 69 -25.54 -18.66 4.48
CA GLU A 69 -26.45 -18.67 5.64
C GLU A 69 -26.96 -17.27 6.00
N GLU A 70 -26.09 -16.25 5.93
CA GLU A 70 -26.50 -14.85 6.16
C GLU A 70 -27.46 -14.36 5.07
N ILE A 71 -27.23 -14.71 3.83
CA ILE A 71 -28.11 -14.36 2.71
C ILE A 71 -29.48 -15.02 2.87
N ASP A 72 -29.52 -16.32 3.13
CA ASP A 72 -30.76 -17.09 3.29
C ASP A 72 -31.57 -16.63 4.51
N ALA A 73 -30.90 -16.18 5.55
CA ALA A 73 -31.53 -15.64 6.76
C ALA A 73 -31.93 -14.15 6.65
N GLY A 74 -31.66 -13.49 5.50
CA GLY A 74 -31.92 -12.05 5.32
C GLY A 74 -31.00 -11.13 6.15
N ARG A 75 -29.91 -11.65 6.69
CA ARG A 75 -28.92 -10.92 7.50
C ARG A 75 -27.94 -10.14 6.63
N PHE A 76 -28.48 -9.24 5.82
CA PHE A 76 -27.69 -8.41 4.93
C PHE A 76 -28.28 -7.02 4.80
N TYR A 77 -27.45 -6.11 4.32
CA TYR A 77 -27.82 -4.75 3.92
C TYR A 77 -27.80 -4.66 2.40
N THR A 78 -28.66 -3.86 1.83
CA THR A 78 -28.67 -3.60 0.39
C THR A 78 -27.75 -2.42 0.06
N PHE A 79 -27.17 -2.43 -1.13
CA PHE A 79 -26.39 -1.30 -1.65
C PHE A 79 -26.73 -1.12 -3.12
N GLY A 80 -27.89 -0.49 -3.37
CA GLY A 80 -28.49 -0.42 -4.71
C GLY A 80 -29.03 -1.75 -5.23
N ARG A 81 -28.59 -2.88 -4.64
CA ARG A 81 -29.04 -4.25 -4.96
C ARG A 81 -28.87 -5.17 -3.75
N ILE A 82 -29.47 -6.36 -3.84
CA ILE A 82 -29.29 -7.43 -2.88
C ILE A 82 -27.93 -8.10 -3.11
N PRO A 83 -27.12 -8.32 -2.06
CA PRO A 83 -25.87 -9.04 -2.16
C PRO A 83 -26.08 -10.55 -2.38
N ASN A 84 -25.01 -11.22 -2.76
CA ASN A 84 -24.92 -12.66 -2.81
C ASN A 84 -23.84 -13.18 -1.86
N ALA A 85 -23.80 -14.48 -1.58
CA ALA A 85 -22.69 -15.08 -0.86
C ALA A 85 -21.35 -14.80 -1.57
N GLY A 86 -20.35 -14.40 -0.81
CA GLY A 86 -19.04 -13.98 -1.32
C GLY A 86 -18.94 -12.51 -1.72
N ASP A 87 -20.01 -11.72 -1.61
CA ASP A 87 -19.96 -10.27 -1.75
C ASP A 87 -19.44 -9.61 -0.46
N ILE A 88 -18.85 -8.42 -0.60
CA ILE A 88 -18.33 -7.64 0.52
C ILE A 88 -19.48 -7.27 1.46
N LYS A 89 -19.32 -7.55 2.74
CA LYS A 89 -20.27 -7.17 3.78
C LYS A 89 -19.96 -5.76 4.27
N TYR A 90 -20.61 -4.77 3.66
CA TYR A 90 -20.56 -3.37 4.10
C TYR A 90 -21.32 -3.20 5.41
N VAL A 91 -20.75 -2.42 6.32
CA VAL A 91 -21.31 -2.19 7.67
C VAL A 91 -21.84 -0.75 7.74
N PRO A 92 -23.14 -0.56 8.02
CA PRO A 92 -23.70 0.77 8.18
C PRO A 92 -23.05 1.48 9.38
N GLN A 93 -22.90 2.79 9.29
CA GLN A 93 -22.45 3.64 10.41
C GLN A 93 -23.62 4.34 11.10
N ARG A 94 -24.80 4.32 10.49
CA ARG A 94 -26.06 4.79 11.06
C ARG A 94 -26.70 3.68 11.91
N GLU A 95 -27.29 4.04 13.04
CA GLU A 95 -27.91 3.10 13.98
C GLU A 95 -29.32 2.65 13.55
N ASP A 96 -29.96 3.38 12.65
CA ASP A 96 -31.33 3.12 12.19
C ASP A 96 -31.42 2.10 11.05
N VAL A 97 -30.29 1.65 10.50
CA VAL A 97 -30.27 0.68 9.39
C VAL A 97 -30.48 -0.73 9.91
N LYS A 98 -31.53 -1.38 9.43
CA LYS A 98 -31.92 -2.76 9.80
C LYS A 98 -31.36 -3.79 8.84
N TYR A 99 -31.27 -5.04 9.26
CA TYR A 99 -31.10 -6.13 8.32
C TYR A 99 -32.33 -6.26 7.40
N TYR A 100 -32.09 -6.66 6.16
CA TYR A 100 -33.18 -6.80 5.16
C TYR A 100 -34.28 -7.79 5.61
N GLY A 101 -33.91 -8.89 6.26
CA GLY A 101 -34.82 -9.89 6.78
C GLY A 101 -35.65 -9.46 8.01
N ASP A 102 -35.21 -8.40 8.71
CA ASP A 102 -35.92 -7.86 9.87
C ASP A 102 -37.01 -6.84 9.49
N LEU A 103 -37.08 -6.48 8.17
CA LEU A 103 -38.11 -5.58 7.67
C LEU A 103 -39.47 -6.30 7.52
N GLU A 104 -40.53 -5.66 7.95
CA GLU A 104 -41.87 -6.14 7.70
C GLU A 104 -42.21 -6.12 6.19
N ALA A 105 -43.21 -6.92 5.76
CA ALA A 105 -43.53 -7.09 4.33
C ALA A 105 -43.92 -5.80 3.62
N ASN A 106 -44.51 -4.84 4.35
CA ASN A 106 -44.91 -3.52 3.88
C ASN A 106 -43.98 -2.38 4.27
N GLU A 107 -42.87 -2.70 4.94
CA GLU A 107 -41.85 -1.70 5.34
C GLU A 107 -41.00 -1.27 4.14
N ASP A 108 -40.59 0.01 4.12
CA ASP A 108 -39.73 0.52 3.06
C ASP A 108 -38.34 -0.15 3.10
N LYS A 109 -37.97 -0.78 2.01
CA LYS A 109 -36.68 -1.48 1.87
C LYS A 109 -35.48 -0.57 1.95
N SER A 110 -35.65 0.75 1.85
CA SER A 110 -34.58 1.73 2.09
C SER A 110 -34.05 1.69 3.52
N HIS A 111 -34.80 1.20 4.50
CA HIS A 111 -34.36 1.01 5.88
C HIS A 111 -33.27 -0.08 6.03
N ALA A 112 -33.06 -0.92 5.03
CA ALA A 112 -31.92 -1.84 4.98
C ALA A 112 -30.82 -1.40 4.00
N ALA A 113 -30.85 -0.15 3.54
CA ALA A 113 -29.93 0.33 2.51
C ALA A 113 -28.75 1.09 3.08
N ILE A 114 -27.55 0.67 2.69
CA ILE A 114 -26.32 1.43 2.84
C ILE A 114 -26.41 2.66 1.92
N SER A 115 -26.03 3.83 2.42
CA SER A 115 -26.05 5.10 1.71
C SER A 115 -24.74 5.86 1.82
N GLY A 116 -24.69 7.07 1.23
CA GLY A 116 -23.55 7.96 1.35
C GLY A 116 -23.22 8.40 2.78
N GLU A 117 -24.24 8.39 3.66
CA GLU A 117 -24.12 8.77 5.07
C GLU A 117 -23.39 7.71 5.92
N ASP A 118 -23.27 6.49 5.41
CA ASP A 118 -22.54 5.40 6.08
C ASP A 118 -21.04 5.43 5.80
N ARG A 119 -20.53 6.45 5.08
CA ARG A 119 -19.09 6.63 4.89
C ARG A 119 -18.44 7.17 6.14
N THR A 120 -17.23 6.72 6.38
CA THR A 120 -16.38 7.19 7.49
C THR A 120 -14.92 7.21 7.06
N ILE A 121 -14.04 7.72 7.92
CA ILE A 121 -12.60 7.64 7.69
C ILE A 121 -12.17 6.18 7.91
N ILE A 122 -11.54 5.62 6.88
CA ILE A 122 -11.15 4.20 6.85
C ILE A 122 -9.63 3.99 6.82
N GLY A 123 -8.85 5.06 6.69
CA GLY A 123 -7.39 5.03 6.66
C GLY A 123 -6.81 6.36 6.18
N LYS A 124 -5.52 6.39 5.93
CA LYS A 124 -4.82 7.60 5.43
C LYS A 124 -3.63 7.21 4.54
N ASP A 125 -3.28 8.07 3.58
CA ASP A 125 -2.15 7.88 2.67
C ASP A 125 -0.85 8.57 3.13
N VAL A 126 -0.92 9.42 4.16
CA VAL A 126 0.25 10.11 4.70
C VAL A 126 0.86 9.27 5.83
N PRO A 127 2.15 8.87 5.73
CA PRO A 127 2.80 8.05 6.74
C PRO A 127 3.01 8.79 8.07
N ASP A 128 2.91 8.06 9.18
CA ASP A 128 3.27 8.55 10.51
C ASP A 128 4.78 8.63 10.71
N PHE A 129 5.50 7.68 10.11
CA PHE A 129 6.95 7.57 10.24
C PHE A 129 7.60 7.40 8.88
N THR A 130 8.71 8.11 8.70
CA THR A 130 9.67 7.86 7.62
C THR A 130 11.02 7.59 8.26
N TYR A 131 11.72 6.55 7.85
CA TYR A 131 13.00 6.19 8.43
C TYR A 131 13.98 5.71 7.38
N GLY A 132 15.26 5.89 7.67
CA GLY A 132 16.33 5.48 6.79
C GLY A 132 17.56 5.02 7.57
N VAL A 133 18.29 4.09 6.94
CA VAL A 133 19.54 3.57 7.47
C VAL A 133 20.59 3.59 6.37
N ASN A 134 21.75 4.14 6.69
CA ASN A 134 22.93 4.12 5.83
C ASN A 134 24.07 3.39 6.56
N LEU A 135 24.58 2.33 5.94
CA LEU A 135 25.74 1.58 6.41
C LEU A 135 26.90 1.73 5.42
N ASN A 136 28.02 2.21 5.90
CA ASN A 136 29.27 2.24 5.12
C ASN A 136 30.33 1.42 5.85
N LEU A 137 30.92 0.46 5.15
CA LEU A 137 32.01 -0.38 5.63
C LEU A 137 33.22 -0.19 4.72
N GLN A 138 34.38 -0.07 5.33
CA GLN A 138 35.68 -0.03 4.67
C GLN A 138 36.59 -1.10 5.29
N TRP A 139 37.03 -2.05 4.47
CA TRP A 139 37.95 -3.07 4.91
C TRP A 139 39.07 -3.22 3.90
N LYS A 140 40.31 -2.78 4.29
CA LYS A 140 41.43 -2.73 3.36
C LYS A 140 41.07 -1.96 2.08
N ASN A 141 40.99 -2.66 0.96
CA ASN A 141 40.69 -2.12 -0.35
C ASN A 141 39.21 -2.26 -0.74
N PHE A 142 38.37 -2.87 0.10
CA PHE A 142 36.96 -3.06 -0.14
C PHE A 142 36.13 -1.97 0.55
N GLU A 143 35.10 -1.51 -0.15
CA GLU A 143 34.10 -0.58 0.35
C GLU A 143 32.71 -1.15 0.10
N LEU A 144 31.89 -1.23 1.14
CA LEU A 144 30.47 -1.58 1.03
C LEU A 144 29.63 -0.41 1.53
N SER A 145 28.69 0.03 0.71
CA SER A 145 27.69 1.02 1.08
C SER A 145 26.30 0.41 0.91
N VAL A 146 25.46 0.52 1.92
CA VAL A 146 24.07 0.07 1.88
C VAL A 146 23.18 1.19 2.37
N PHE A 147 22.19 1.55 1.57
CA PHE A 147 21.15 2.49 1.95
C PHE A 147 19.79 1.84 1.90
N GLY A 148 19.06 1.92 3.01
CA GLY A 148 17.69 1.45 3.13
C GLY A 148 16.79 2.54 3.67
N GLN A 149 15.54 2.54 3.22
CA GLN A 149 14.50 3.43 3.72
C GLN A 149 13.16 2.72 3.84
N GLY A 150 12.30 3.24 4.68
CA GLY A 150 10.94 2.75 4.86
C GLY A 150 10.00 3.82 5.37
N VAL A 151 8.72 3.49 5.32
CA VAL A 151 7.63 4.28 5.90
C VAL A 151 6.76 3.37 6.74
N SER A 152 6.00 3.96 7.67
CA SER A 152 5.03 3.22 8.47
C SER A 152 3.84 4.11 8.86
N GLY A 153 2.67 3.48 9.02
CA GLY A 153 1.42 4.11 9.35
C GLY A 153 0.74 4.74 8.13
N THR A 154 0.86 4.10 6.96
CA THR A 154 0.26 4.58 5.71
C THR A 154 -0.48 3.45 4.99
N MET A 155 -1.48 3.83 4.22
CA MET A 155 -2.24 2.92 3.36
C MET A 155 -2.26 3.43 1.92
N THR A 156 -2.40 2.50 0.99
CA THR A 156 -2.62 2.80 -0.42
C THR A 156 -3.94 2.19 -0.87
N ALA A 157 -4.71 2.93 -1.64
CA ALA A 157 -5.96 2.47 -2.22
C ALA A 157 -5.78 2.17 -3.70
N PHE A 158 -6.22 0.99 -4.14
CA PHE A 158 -6.28 0.65 -5.56
C PHE A 158 -7.72 0.49 -6.02
N GLU A 159 -7.98 0.83 -7.27
CA GLU A 159 -9.31 0.75 -7.88
C GLU A 159 -9.25 0.24 -9.32
N SER A 160 -10.45 0.01 -9.86
CA SER A 160 -10.64 -0.35 -11.27
C SER A 160 -9.78 -1.56 -11.68
N GLU A 161 -9.00 -1.47 -12.74
CA GLU A 161 -8.22 -2.56 -13.32
C GLU A 161 -7.12 -3.11 -12.38
N GLN A 162 -6.72 -2.35 -11.37
CA GLN A 162 -5.71 -2.79 -10.42
C GLN A 162 -6.23 -3.83 -9.44
N ILE A 163 -7.49 -3.68 -9.03
CA ILE A 163 -8.08 -4.54 -8.00
C ILE A 163 -9.17 -5.47 -8.55
N SER A 164 -9.88 -5.07 -9.62
CA SER A 164 -10.97 -5.87 -10.16
C SER A 164 -10.49 -6.77 -11.29
N ALA A 165 -10.54 -8.09 -11.06
CA ALA A 165 -10.19 -9.07 -12.09
C ALA A 165 -11.12 -8.92 -13.31
N PHE A 166 -10.53 -8.98 -14.50
CA PHE A 166 -11.22 -8.89 -15.80
C PHE A 166 -11.90 -7.55 -16.11
N MET A 167 -11.83 -6.57 -15.22
CA MET A 167 -12.37 -5.25 -15.49
C MET A 167 -11.54 -4.57 -16.59
N LEU A 168 -12.23 -4.02 -17.62
CA LEU A 168 -11.60 -3.37 -18.77
C LEU A 168 -10.47 -4.21 -19.42
N ASN A 169 -10.66 -5.53 -19.49
CA ASN A 169 -9.69 -6.52 -19.97
C ASN A 169 -8.42 -6.68 -19.11
N ALA A 170 -8.44 -6.23 -17.86
CA ALA A 170 -7.33 -6.46 -16.95
C ALA A 170 -7.14 -7.94 -16.62
N ASN A 171 -5.89 -8.36 -16.57
CA ASN A 171 -5.56 -9.72 -16.14
C ASN A 171 -5.72 -9.86 -14.62
N PRO A 172 -6.21 -11.02 -14.12
CA PRO A 172 -6.20 -11.29 -12.70
C PRO A 172 -4.75 -11.33 -12.18
N ARG A 173 -4.57 -10.87 -10.95
CA ARG A 173 -3.30 -10.88 -10.23
C ARG A 173 -3.21 -12.09 -9.30
N GLU A 174 -2.05 -12.33 -8.70
CA GLU A 174 -1.83 -13.47 -7.82
C GLU A 174 -2.78 -13.46 -6.61
N PHE A 175 -3.05 -12.30 -6.01
CA PHE A 175 -3.96 -12.23 -4.85
C PHE A 175 -5.40 -12.63 -5.17
N HIS A 176 -5.86 -12.56 -6.43
CA HIS A 176 -7.18 -13.06 -6.84
C HIS A 176 -7.33 -14.59 -6.70
N ARG A 177 -6.22 -15.33 -6.58
CA ARG A 177 -6.28 -16.78 -6.31
C ARG A 177 -6.84 -17.09 -4.92
N GLY A 178 -6.63 -16.18 -3.97
CA GLY A 178 -7.19 -16.28 -2.62
C GLY A 178 -8.64 -15.79 -2.50
N ARG A 179 -9.37 -15.61 -3.61
CA ARG A 179 -10.75 -15.14 -3.63
C ARG A 179 -11.73 -16.14 -3.03
N TRP A 180 -12.87 -15.62 -2.67
CA TRP A 180 -14.03 -16.45 -2.36
C TRP A 180 -14.52 -17.23 -3.60
N THR A 181 -14.84 -18.50 -3.43
CA THR A 181 -15.51 -19.34 -4.44
C THR A 181 -16.55 -20.22 -3.74
N GLN A 182 -17.49 -20.80 -4.51
CA GLN A 182 -18.48 -21.74 -3.96
C GLN A 182 -17.83 -23.02 -3.40
N GLU A 183 -16.70 -23.44 -3.97
CA GLU A 183 -15.95 -24.61 -3.52
C GLU A 183 -15.10 -24.29 -2.26
N ASN A 184 -14.77 -23.00 -2.06
CA ASN A 184 -14.05 -22.52 -0.88
C ASN A 184 -14.71 -21.24 -0.35
N PRO A 185 -15.86 -21.37 0.37
CA PRO A 185 -16.68 -20.25 0.82
C PRO A 185 -16.11 -19.58 2.08
N ASN A 186 -14.87 -19.11 2.02
CA ASN A 186 -14.21 -18.45 3.13
C ASN A 186 -14.71 -16.99 3.28
N PRO A 187 -15.42 -16.62 4.38
CA PRO A 187 -15.90 -15.25 4.59
C PRO A 187 -14.78 -14.24 4.89
N ARG A 188 -13.55 -14.70 5.12
CA ARG A 188 -12.34 -13.88 5.30
C ARG A 188 -11.37 -14.02 4.13
N ALA A 189 -11.85 -14.44 2.95
CA ALA A 189 -11.02 -14.48 1.75
C ALA A 189 -10.46 -13.09 1.44
N ILE A 190 -9.24 -13.06 0.92
CA ILE A 190 -8.53 -11.79 0.61
C ILE A 190 -9.15 -11.02 -0.55
N TYR A 191 -10.02 -11.67 -1.33
CA TYR A 191 -10.75 -11.07 -2.44
C TYR A 191 -12.18 -11.64 -2.52
N PRO A 192 -13.20 -10.83 -2.85
CA PRO A 192 -14.57 -11.29 -2.93
C PRO A 192 -14.79 -12.22 -4.14
N ARG A 193 -16.03 -12.67 -4.31
CA ARG A 193 -16.42 -13.35 -5.53
C ARG A 193 -16.17 -12.47 -6.76
N ILE A 194 -15.76 -13.09 -7.85
CA ILE A 194 -15.58 -12.39 -9.13
C ILE A 194 -16.92 -12.39 -9.88
N TYR A 195 -17.38 -11.21 -10.27
CA TYR A 195 -18.47 -11.07 -11.21
C TYR A 195 -17.96 -11.25 -12.64
N GLY A 196 -18.77 -11.90 -13.50
CA GLY A 196 -18.41 -12.04 -14.90
C GLY A 196 -18.66 -10.76 -15.68
N GLY A 197 -17.68 -10.35 -16.49
CA GLY A 197 -17.82 -9.23 -17.42
C GLY A 197 -17.44 -7.85 -16.89
N HIS A 198 -17.68 -6.82 -17.69
CA HIS A 198 -17.34 -5.41 -17.43
C HIS A 198 -18.34 -4.68 -16.51
N SER A 199 -18.96 -5.35 -15.56
CA SER A 199 -19.98 -4.70 -14.76
C SER A 199 -19.36 -3.62 -13.85
N LEU A 200 -19.52 -2.36 -14.25
CA LEU A 200 -19.32 -1.20 -13.39
C LEU A 200 -20.34 -1.17 -12.25
N ASP A 201 -21.35 -2.01 -12.33
CA ASP A 201 -22.46 -2.15 -11.37
C ASP A 201 -22.24 -3.32 -10.39
N ASP A 202 -21.03 -3.79 -10.23
CA ASP A 202 -20.68 -4.83 -9.27
C ASP A 202 -20.93 -4.34 -7.83
N TYR A 203 -21.58 -5.17 -7.01
CA TYR A 203 -21.81 -4.88 -5.60
C TYR A 203 -20.51 -4.58 -4.84
N ASN A 204 -19.41 -5.23 -5.22
CA ASN A 204 -18.11 -5.14 -4.56
C ASN A 204 -17.26 -3.91 -4.94
N GLN A 205 -17.83 -2.96 -5.71
CA GLN A 205 -17.06 -1.83 -6.25
C GLN A 205 -17.12 -0.55 -5.43
N TYR A 206 -17.89 -0.51 -4.35
CA TYR A 206 -17.94 0.68 -3.51
C TYR A 206 -16.66 0.81 -2.69
N PHE A 207 -16.07 2.02 -2.71
CA PHE A 207 -14.81 2.28 -2.04
C PHE A 207 -14.91 2.05 -0.53
N SER A 208 -14.09 1.14 -0.02
CA SER A 208 -14.13 0.66 1.36
C SER A 208 -12.73 0.28 1.84
N ASP A 209 -12.61 -0.05 3.11
CA ASP A 209 -11.39 -0.59 3.71
C ASP A 209 -10.94 -1.92 3.06
N TYR A 210 -11.83 -2.60 2.34
CA TYR A 210 -11.47 -3.80 1.57
C TYR A 210 -10.52 -3.52 0.40
N GLN A 211 -10.54 -2.30 -0.18
CA GLN A 211 -9.63 -1.86 -1.23
C GLN A 211 -8.39 -1.12 -0.68
N LEU A 212 -8.26 -1.00 0.64
CA LEU A 212 -7.08 -0.46 1.28
C LEU A 212 -6.04 -1.55 1.50
N PHE A 213 -4.80 -1.18 1.26
CA PHE A 213 -3.62 -2.02 1.45
C PHE A 213 -2.70 -1.32 2.43
N ASP A 214 -2.22 -2.05 3.43
CA ASP A 214 -1.13 -1.56 4.28
C ASP A 214 0.13 -1.42 3.40
N SER A 215 0.56 -0.19 3.18
CA SER A 215 1.71 0.13 2.35
C SER A 215 2.98 0.39 3.16
N ASP A 216 3.01 0.00 4.42
CA ASP A 216 4.22 0.00 5.24
C ASP A 216 5.29 -0.89 4.61
N TYR A 217 6.50 -0.36 4.49
CA TYR A 217 7.59 -1.12 3.90
C TYR A 217 8.95 -0.69 4.42
N PHE A 218 9.94 -1.56 4.20
CA PHE A 218 11.37 -1.23 4.24
C PHE A 218 12.03 -1.75 2.97
N ARG A 219 12.78 -0.87 2.28
CA ARG A 219 13.45 -1.20 1.02
C ARG A 219 14.94 -0.89 1.08
N ILE A 220 15.77 -1.85 0.65
CA ILE A 220 17.16 -1.57 0.33
C ILE A 220 17.17 -0.87 -1.03
N LYS A 221 17.33 0.46 -0.97
CA LYS A 221 17.34 1.34 -2.15
C LYS A 221 18.61 1.21 -2.96
N SER A 222 19.74 1.07 -2.28
CA SER A 222 21.04 0.96 -2.92
C SER A 222 21.97 0.08 -2.10
N ILE A 223 22.69 -0.79 -2.78
CA ILE A 223 23.82 -1.55 -2.24
C ILE A 223 24.98 -1.46 -3.23
N SER A 224 26.13 -0.99 -2.80
CA SER A 224 27.30 -0.82 -3.66
C SER A 224 28.52 -1.47 -3.01
N LEU A 225 29.17 -2.37 -3.75
CA LEU A 225 30.44 -2.98 -3.37
C LEU A 225 31.54 -2.48 -4.31
N GLY A 226 32.54 -1.83 -3.75
CA GLY A 226 33.68 -1.30 -4.47
C GLY A 226 34.98 -2.00 -4.06
N TYR A 227 35.90 -2.10 -5.01
CA TYR A 227 37.27 -2.55 -4.78
C TYR A 227 38.26 -1.52 -5.33
N MET A 228 39.11 -0.97 -4.47
CA MET A 228 40.19 -0.06 -4.84
C MET A 228 41.41 -0.87 -5.20
N VAL A 229 41.82 -0.86 -6.46
CA VAL A 229 43.03 -1.59 -6.90
C VAL A 229 44.25 -0.96 -6.23
N PRO A 230 45.15 -1.78 -5.63
CA PRO A 230 46.34 -1.25 -4.94
C PRO A 230 47.16 -0.34 -5.83
N ILE A 231 47.63 0.78 -5.26
CA ILE A 231 48.35 1.80 -6.00
C ILE A 231 49.64 1.28 -6.69
N ASN A 232 50.26 0.27 -6.13
CA ASN A 232 51.46 -0.36 -6.71
C ASN A 232 51.16 -1.05 -8.07
N VAL A 233 49.95 -1.49 -8.28
CA VAL A 233 49.50 -2.10 -9.55
C VAL A 233 49.21 -1.00 -10.55
N VAL A 234 48.37 -0.03 -10.19
CA VAL A 234 47.88 0.99 -11.13
C VAL A 234 48.93 1.98 -11.58
N LYS A 235 49.96 2.28 -10.74
CA LYS A 235 51.08 3.14 -11.11
C LYS A 235 51.85 2.63 -12.33
N SER A 236 51.97 1.29 -12.47
CA SER A 236 52.64 0.72 -13.64
C SER A 236 51.86 0.96 -14.94
N TRP A 237 50.61 1.31 -14.86
CA TRP A 237 49.70 1.65 -15.96
C TRP A 237 49.57 3.17 -16.18
N GLY A 238 50.34 4.01 -15.44
CA GLY A 238 50.26 5.44 -15.53
C GLY A 238 49.00 6.05 -14.88
N LEU A 239 48.33 5.29 -14.00
CA LEU A 239 47.11 5.73 -13.33
C LEU A 239 47.38 6.15 -11.90
N SER A 240 46.64 7.14 -11.42
CA SER A 240 46.64 7.61 -10.05
C SER A 240 45.74 6.78 -9.14
N SER A 241 44.60 6.30 -9.68
CA SER A 241 43.68 5.39 -8.98
C SER A 241 42.82 4.57 -9.95
N LEU A 242 42.39 3.41 -9.50
CA LEU A 242 41.42 2.56 -10.21
C LEU A 242 40.49 1.92 -9.17
N LYS A 243 39.18 2.22 -9.28
CA LYS A 243 38.13 1.59 -8.48
C LYS A 243 37.18 0.84 -9.40
N LEU A 244 36.96 -0.44 -9.10
CA LEU A 244 35.91 -1.27 -9.69
C LEU A 244 34.74 -1.32 -8.70
N PHE A 245 33.51 -1.24 -9.22
CA PHE A 245 32.35 -1.35 -8.34
C PHE A 245 31.17 -2.01 -9.04
N VAL A 246 30.30 -2.61 -8.20
CA VAL A 246 28.98 -3.08 -8.59
C VAL A 246 27.95 -2.43 -7.68
N THR A 247 26.87 -1.92 -8.27
CA THR A 247 25.77 -1.30 -7.54
C THR A 247 24.48 -1.95 -7.93
N GLY A 248 23.67 -2.34 -6.93
CA GLY A 248 22.31 -2.81 -7.11
C GLY A 248 21.32 -1.82 -6.51
N GLU A 249 20.21 -1.60 -7.19
CA GLU A 249 19.14 -0.71 -6.75
C GLU A 249 17.82 -1.44 -6.58
N ASN A 250 17.07 -1.10 -5.54
CA ASN A 250 15.74 -1.64 -5.21
C ASN A 250 15.67 -3.18 -5.13
N LEU A 251 16.79 -3.84 -4.77
CA LEU A 251 16.91 -5.31 -4.83
C LEU A 251 15.97 -6.03 -3.87
N PHE A 252 15.76 -5.48 -2.68
CA PHE A 252 15.01 -6.10 -1.61
C PHE A 252 13.98 -5.14 -1.03
N THR A 253 12.73 -5.61 -0.91
CA THR A 253 11.64 -4.88 -0.28
C THR A 253 10.90 -5.81 0.68
N LEU A 254 10.84 -5.42 1.95
CA LEU A 254 9.98 -6.02 2.95
C LEU A 254 8.68 -5.23 2.97
N ARG A 255 7.54 -5.88 2.99
CA ARG A 255 6.20 -5.30 2.99
C ARG A 255 5.44 -5.79 4.21
N ALA A 256 4.58 -4.97 4.78
CA ALA A 256 3.73 -5.34 5.90
C ALA A 256 2.54 -6.22 5.44
N ASP A 257 1.97 -5.92 4.28
CA ASP A 257 0.80 -6.63 3.75
C ASP A 257 1.19 -7.58 2.60
N ASP A 258 0.82 -8.84 2.74
CA ASP A 258 1.01 -9.85 1.70
C ASP A 258 0.21 -9.57 0.41
N LYS A 259 -0.92 -8.85 0.50
CA LYS A 259 -1.69 -8.37 -0.66
C LYS A 259 -0.87 -7.43 -1.54
N MET A 260 0.12 -6.72 -0.94
CA MET A 260 1.02 -5.82 -1.65
C MET A 260 2.09 -6.53 -2.49
N LYS A 261 2.14 -7.87 -2.55
CA LYS A 261 3.14 -8.61 -3.36
C LYS A 261 3.07 -8.27 -4.83
N ASP A 262 1.87 -8.03 -5.34
CA ASP A 262 1.61 -7.69 -6.73
C ASP A 262 1.76 -6.19 -7.06
N PHE A 263 2.06 -5.38 -6.04
CA PHE A 263 2.16 -3.93 -6.16
C PHE A 263 3.49 -3.41 -5.60
N ASP A 264 3.88 -2.22 -6.03
CA ASP A 264 4.97 -1.50 -5.39
C ASP A 264 4.40 -0.66 -4.22
N PRO A 265 4.91 -0.82 -2.98
CA PRO A 265 4.41 -0.06 -1.84
C PRO A 265 4.64 1.46 -1.95
N GLU A 266 5.49 1.90 -2.89
CA GLU A 266 5.68 3.33 -3.21
C GLU A 266 4.73 3.83 -4.31
N SER A 267 3.86 2.96 -4.84
CA SER A 267 2.87 3.36 -5.84
C SER A 267 1.82 4.27 -5.22
N PRO A 268 1.44 5.38 -5.88
CA PRO A 268 0.36 6.22 -5.42
C PRO A 268 -0.98 5.47 -5.51
N SER A 269 -1.93 5.89 -4.69
CA SER A 269 -3.32 5.45 -4.78
C SER A 269 -3.93 5.75 -6.15
N GLY A 270 -4.89 4.93 -6.57
CA GLY A 270 -5.63 5.10 -7.82
C GLY A 270 -5.67 3.85 -8.70
N ARG A 271 -5.74 4.04 -10.00
CA ARG A 271 -5.82 2.96 -11.00
C ARG A 271 -4.48 2.24 -11.24
N GLY A 272 -3.41 2.62 -10.51
CA GLY A 272 -2.09 1.97 -10.59
C GLY A 272 -1.42 2.08 -11.95
N LEU A 273 -1.71 3.12 -12.72
CA LEU A 273 -1.08 3.40 -14.01
C LEU A 273 0.34 3.98 -13.87
N SER A 274 0.92 3.88 -12.68
CA SER A 274 2.28 4.35 -12.41
C SER A 274 3.32 3.36 -12.90
N TYR A 275 4.46 3.89 -13.32
CA TYR A 275 5.61 3.07 -13.68
C TYR A 275 6.19 2.41 -12.42
N LEU A 276 6.29 1.08 -12.43
CA LEU A 276 6.85 0.34 -11.29
C LEU A 276 8.35 0.59 -11.18
N GLY A 277 8.83 0.75 -9.95
CA GLY A 277 10.27 0.84 -9.68
C GLY A 277 11.00 -0.42 -10.15
N SER A 278 11.98 -0.26 -11.03
CA SER A 278 12.79 -1.38 -11.51
C SER A 278 13.88 -1.76 -10.51
N LYS A 279 14.24 -3.04 -10.51
CA LYS A 279 15.49 -3.52 -9.90
C LYS A 279 16.59 -3.40 -10.94
N SER A 280 17.72 -2.83 -10.56
CA SER A 280 18.86 -2.69 -11.47
C SER A 280 20.16 -3.19 -10.83
N VAL A 281 21.07 -3.65 -11.66
CA VAL A 281 22.46 -3.94 -11.28
C VAL A 281 23.36 -3.31 -12.33
N ALA A 282 24.28 -2.47 -11.86
CA ALA A 282 25.26 -1.78 -12.69
C ALA A 282 26.67 -2.13 -12.26
N PHE A 283 27.56 -2.27 -13.24
CA PHE A 283 29.00 -2.40 -13.04
C PHE A 283 29.68 -1.13 -13.51
N GLY A 284 30.63 -0.66 -12.76
CA GLY A 284 31.33 0.58 -13.09
C GLY A 284 32.82 0.53 -12.75
N VAL A 285 33.53 1.43 -13.41
CA VAL A 285 34.98 1.63 -13.24
C VAL A 285 35.23 3.11 -13.10
N ASN A 286 35.92 3.52 -12.03
CA ASN A 286 36.43 4.88 -11.87
C ASN A 286 37.94 4.88 -12.04
N VAL A 287 38.43 5.68 -12.97
CA VAL A 287 39.86 5.80 -13.31
C VAL A 287 40.29 7.24 -13.12
N SER A 288 41.44 7.45 -12.46
CA SER A 288 42.10 8.74 -12.36
C SER A 288 43.53 8.62 -12.91
N PHE A 289 43.94 9.62 -13.68
CA PHE A 289 45.27 9.70 -14.29
C PHE A 289 46.19 10.61 -13.53
#